data_1f99f353bff347106288e2ebd975790d
#
_entry.id   1f99f353bff347106288e2ebd975790d
#
_cell.length_a   1.000
_cell.length_b   1.000
_cell.length_c   1.000
_cell.angle_alpha   90.00
_cell.angle_beta   90.00
_cell.angle_gamma   90.00
#
_symmetry.space_group_name_H-M   'P 1'
#
loop_
_entity.id
_entity.type
_entity.pdbx_description
1 polymer ?
#
loop_
_entity_poly.entity_id
_entity_poly.type
_entity_poly.pdbx_seq_one_letter_code
_entity_poly.pdbx_strand_id
1 'polypeptide(L)'
;MRRIVQPEILDTLPRADPRAVRSRQDLRRVNGWMRNHVLMADVLRKVLNGCTPGQIAELGAGDGDFLFRVAQKVSPSWPDMTARLVDFQESVMPATLIDFAALGWRAEIIVADVFDWLKTLAVGEILIANLFLHHFEDAQLAELLRLISQRAKVFIAIEPQRAPWPLFCSRQLWAIGCNDVTRHDAAVSVRAGFSSQELSALWPEQQHWRLTERRAGIFSHLFIAQKIS
;
A
#
# COMPACT_ATOMS: atom_id res chain seq x y z
N MET A 1 -19.70 6.12 -8.45
CA MET A 1 -19.20 5.15 -9.46
C MET A 1 -19.20 3.77 -8.80
N ARG A 2 -19.64 2.72 -9.53
CA ARG A 2 -19.53 1.33 -9.04
C ARG A 2 -18.05 0.92 -9.05
N ARG A 3 -17.61 0.12 -8.07
CA ARG A 3 -16.29 -0.51 -8.02
C ARG A 3 -16.20 -1.59 -9.10
N ILE A 4 -15.09 -1.62 -9.84
CA ILE A 4 -14.85 -2.60 -10.91
C ILE A 4 -13.38 -3.01 -10.80
N VAL A 5 -13.14 -4.25 -10.42
CA VAL A 5 -11.81 -4.86 -10.37
C VAL A 5 -11.54 -5.53 -11.72
N GLN A 6 -10.39 -5.25 -12.29
CA GLN A 6 -9.91 -5.84 -13.54
C GLN A 6 -8.40 -6.09 -13.41
N PRO A 7 -7.86 -7.14 -14.05
CA PRO A 7 -6.41 -7.36 -14.08
C PRO A 7 -5.67 -6.18 -14.70
N GLU A 8 -4.56 -5.79 -14.11
CA GLU A 8 -3.65 -4.80 -14.69
C GLU A 8 -2.76 -5.47 -15.74
N ILE A 9 -2.44 -4.74 -16.81
CA ILE A 9 -1.55 -5.25 -17.87
C ILE A 9 -0.16 -5.53 -17.29
N LEU A 10 0.31 -4.68 -16.40
CA LEU A 10 1.62 -4.82 -15.77
C LEU A 10 1.80 -6.15 -15.03
N ASP A 11 0.73 -6.67 -14.41
CA ASP A 11 0.75 -7.94 -13.68
C ASP A 11 0.92 -9.15 -14.60
N THR A 12 0.53 -9.02 -15.87
CA THR A 12 0.59 -10.09 -16.87
C THR A 12 1.87 -10.08 -17.70
N LEU A 13 2.60 -8.96 -17.72
CA LEU A 13 3.80 -8.81 -18.53
C LEU A 13 5.03 -9.44 -17.85
N PRO A 14 5.92 -10.10 -18.64
CA PRO A 14 7.22 -10.52 -18.14
C PRO A 14 8.00 -9.34 -17.55
N ARG A 15 8.73 -9.56 -16.46
CA ARG A 15 9.47 -8.48 -15.77
C ARG A 15 10.46 -7.75 -16.67
N ALA A 16 11.08 -8.46 -17.60
CA ALA A 16 12.05 -7.93 -18.54
C ALA A 16 11.42 -7.28 -19.79
N ASP A 17 10.09 -7.34 -19.95
CA ASP A 17 9.41 -6.67 -21.07
C ASP A 17 9.70 -5.16 -20.98
N PRO A 18 10.19 -4.53 -22.07
CA PRO A 18 10.51 -3.10 -22.09
C PRO A 18 9.33 -2.21 -21.67
N ARG A 19 8.09 -2.62 -21.96
CA ARG A 19 6.87 -1.89 -21.56
C ARG A 19 6.66 -1.98 -20.05
N ALA A 20 6.90 -3.16 -19.46
CA ALA A 20 6.79 -3.35 -18.00
C ALA A 20 7.89 -2.56 -17.26
N VAL A 21 9.13 -2.58 -17.76
CA VAL A 21 10.23 -1.78 -17.19
C VAL A 21 9.90 -0.29 -17.24
N ARG A 22 9.42 0.20 -18.37
CA ARG A 22 9.02 1.60 -18.52
C ARG A 22 7.83 1.95 -17.62
N SER A 23 6.81 1.08 -17.54
CA SER A 23 5.66 1.31 -16.69
C SER A 23 6.03 1.42 -15.20
N ARG A 24 6.94 0.57 -14.71
CA ARG A 24 7.44 0.69 -13.32
C ARG A 24 8.14 2.03 -13.07
N GLN A 25 8.91 2.53 -14.04
CA GLN A 25 9.54 3.86 -13.95
C GLN A 25 8.49 4.97 -13.91
N ASP A 26 7.47 4.87 -14.75
CA ASP A 26 6.37 5.82 -14.80
C ASP A 26 5.57 5.83 -13.48
N LEU A 27 5.26 4.64 -12.94
CA LEU A 27 4.57 4.49 -11.66
C LEU A 27 5.36 5.08 -10.50
N ARG A 28 6.68 4.91 -10.45
CA ARG A 28 7.53 5.55 -9.43
C ARG A 28 7.40 7.08 -9.47
N ARG A 29 7.34 7.69 -10.68
CA ARG A 29 7.15 9.14 -10.83
C ARG A 29 5.77 9.57 -10.36
N VAL A 30 4.72 8.87 -10.80
CA VAL A 30 3.32 9.15 -10.43
C VAL A 30 3.14 9.01 -8.92
N ASN A 31 3.60 7.91 -8.32
CA ASN A 31 3.54 7.68 -6.89
C ASN A 31 4.33 8.72 -6.08
N GLY A 32 5.46 9.19 -6.63
CA GLY A 32 6.22 10.31 -6.05
C GLY A 32 5.38 11.59 -5.96
N TRP A 33 4.58 11.90 -6.98
CA TRP A 33 3.70 13.08 -7.00
C TRP A 33 2.47 12.92 -6.09
N MET A 34 1.92 11.71 -5.97
CA MET A 34 0.83 11.42 -5.04
C MET A 34 1.22 11.63 -3.57
N ARG A 35 2.53 11.56 -3.27
CA ARG A 35 3.10 11.77 -1.92
C ARG A 35 2.49 10.87 -0.84
N ASN A 36 2.00 9.68 -1.22
CA ASN A 36 1.41 8.73 -0.29
C ASN A 36 2.37 8.35 0.85
N HIS A 37 3.69 8.28 0.58
CA HIS A 37 4.71 8.01 1.59
C HIS A 37 4.78 9.09 2.68
N VAL A 38 4.55 10.36 2.33
CA VAL A 38 4.48 11.47 3.31
C VAL A 38 3.24 11.32 4.17
N LEU A 39 2.08 11.07 3.53
CA LEU A 39 0.83 10.84 4.23
C LEU A 39 0.94 9.64 5.18
N MET A 40 1.52 8.51 4.73
CA MET A 40 1.72 7.32 5.55
C MET A 40 2.60 7.62 6.77
N ALA A 41 3.72 8.29 6.58
CA ALA A 41 4.63 8.67 7.66
C ALA A 41 3.93 9.55 8.70
N ASP A 42 3.14 10.53 8.26
CA ASP A 42 2.41 11.44 9.16
C ASP A 42 1.29 10.70 9.93
N VAL A 43 0.59 9.79 9.26
CA VAL A 43 -0.45 8.96 9.90
C VAL A 43 0.18 8.01 10.93
N LEU A 44 1.27 7.33 10.58
CA LEU A 44 1.99 6.44 11.49
C LEU A 44 2.43 7.17 12.77
N ARG A 45 3.05 8.35 12.65
CA ARG A 45 3.46 9.16 13.81
C ARG A 45 2.27 9.51 14.71
N LYS A 46 1.13 9.89 14.12
CA LYS A 46 -0.09 10.25 14.86
C LYS A 46 -0.71 9.05 15.56
N VAL A 47 -0.84 7.93 14.86
CA VAL A 47 -1.49 6.72 15.38
C VAL A 47 -0.65 6.07 16.47
N LEU A 48 0.68 6.08 16.33
CA LEU A 48 1.60 5.50 17.30
C LEU A 48 1.95 6.44 18.45
N ASN A 49 1.53 7.71 18.37
CA ASN A 49 1.65 8.70 19.45
C ASN A 49 3.04 8.74 20.10
N GLY A 50 4.08 8.79 19.28
CA GLY A 50 5.49 8.86 19.72
C GLY A 50 6.12 7.52 20.10
N CYS A 51 5.36 6.42 20.07
CA CYS A 51 5.94 5.09 20.30
C CYS A 51 6.70 4.59 19.06
N THR A 52 7.89 4.02 19.26
CA THR A 52 8.62 3.31 18.21
C THR A 52 8.08 1.87 18.12
N PRO A 53 7.58 1.43 16.96
CA PRO A 53 6.90 0.15 16.86
C PRO A 53 7.83 -1.08 16.87
N GLY A 54 9.13 -0.91 16.61
CA GLY A 54 10.10 -1.99 16.45
C GLY A 54 10.03 -2.67 15.07
N GLN A 55 8.85 -2.90 14.53
CA GLN A 55 8.66 -3.47 13.19
C GLN A 55 7.40 -2.95 12.51
N ILE A 56 7.45 -2.92 11.18
CA ILE A 56 6.32 -2.59 10.30
C ILE A 56 6.35 -3.56 9.12
N ALA A 57 5.20 -4.11 8.74
CA ALA A 57 5.07 -4.92 7.54
C ALA A 57 4.24 -4.21 6.47
N GLU A 58 4.76 -4.13 5.26
CA GLU A 58 4.04 -3.66 4.07
C GLU A 58 3.49 -4.86 3.30
N LEU A 59 2.18 -4.86 3.06
CA LEU A 59 1.48 -5.85 2.24
C LEU A 59 1.43 -5.35 0.79
N GLY A 60 1.89 -6.17 -0.15
CA GLY A 60 2.04 -5.77 -1.54
C GLY A 60 3.21 -4.80 -1.72
N ALA A 61 4.37 -5.11 -1.14
CA ALA A 61 5.51 -4.19 -1.08
C ALA A 61 6.16 -3.90 -2.44
N GLY A 62 5.92 -4.74 -3.45
CA GLY A 62 6.54 -4.58 -4.76
C GLY A 62 8.06 -4.54 -4.69
N ASP A 63 8.67 -3.45 -5.10
CA ASP A 63 10.13 -3.24 -5.05
C ASP A 63 10.63 -2.65 -3.71
N GLY A 64 9.74 -2.41 -2.75
CA GLY A 64 10.05 -1.88 -1.43
C GLY A 64 10.28 -0.36 -1.38
N ASP A 65 10.16 0.35 -2.52
CA ASP A 65 10.41 1.80 -2.60
C ASP A 65 9.46 2.60 -1.70
N PHE A 66 8.21 2.19 -1.58
CA PHE A 66 7.23 2.94 -0.78
C PHE A 66 7.58 2.93 0.71
N LEU A 67 7.78 1.74 1.33
CA LEU A 67 8.15 1.67 2.74
C LEU A 67 9.54 2.28 2.99
N PHE A 68 10.47 2.17 2.04
CA PHE A 68 11.75 2.86 2.13
C PHE A 68 11.59 4.38 2.23
N ARG A 69 10.75 4.98 1.38
CA ARG A 69 10.45 6.42 1.44
C ARG A 69 9.72 6.83 2.73
N VAL A 70 8.89 5.96 3.28
CA VAL A 70 8.29 6.15 4.60
C VAL A 70 9.39 6.12 5.67
N ALA A 71 10.29 5.12 5.63
CA ALA A 71 11.41 4.97 6.54
C ALA A 71 12.31 6.22 6.54
N GLN A 72 12.64 6.77 5.37
CA GLN A 72 13.40 8.03 5.27
C GLN A 72 12.76 9.20 6.04
N LYS A 73 11.42 9.20 6.17
CA LYS A 73 10.71 10.25 6.92
C LYS A 73 10.71 10.03 8.42
N VAL A 74 10.66 8.76 8.86
CA VAL A 74 10.46 8.42 10.27
C VAL A 74 11.74 7.98 10.98
N SER A 75 12.77 7.51 10.25
CA SER A 75 14.01 6.95 10.83
C SER A 75 14.72 7.85 11.84
N PRO A 76 14.73 9.19 11.69
CA PRO A 76 15.33 10.04 12.73
C PRO A 76 14.69 9.89 14.11
N SER A 77 13.40 9.47 14.15
CA SER A 77 12.64 9.26 15.39
C SER A 77 12.48 7.79 15.77
N TRP A 78 12.74 6.88 14.82
CA TRP A 78 12.53 5.43 14.98
C TRP A 78 13.79 4.67 14.55
N PRO A 79 14.82 4.58 15.41
CA PRO A 79 16.01 3.78 15.14
C PRO A 79 15.70 2.27 15.25
N ASP A 80 16.58 1.45 14.69
CA ASP A 80 16.62 -0.03 14.86
C ASP A 80 15.32 -0.75 14.49
N MET A 81 14.62 -0.24 13.47
CA MET A 81 13.37 -0.83 12.99
C MET A 81 13.60 -2.02 12.08
N THR A 82 12.63 -2.93 12.06
CA THR A 82 12.52 -3.97 11.04
C THR A 82 11.39 -3.63 10.04
N ALA A 83 11.74 -3.51 8.75
CA ALA A 83 10.82 -3.38 7.65
C ALA A 83 10.58 -4.76 7.02
N ARG A 84 9.36 -5.30 7.09
CA ARG A 84 8.98 -6.54 6.42
C ARG A 84 8.28 -6.21 5.11
N LEU A 85 8.90 -6.62 3.99
CA LEU A 85 8.44 -6.37 2.64
C LEU A 85 7.77 -7.64 2.12
N VAL A 86 6.44 -7.68 2.19
CA VAL A 86 5.65 -8.87 1.84
C VAL A 86 5.06 -8.69 0.44
N ASP A 87 5.44 -9.57 -0.48
CA ASP A 87 4.90 -9.57 -1.84
C ASP A 87 4.85 -11.00 -2.39
N PHE A 88 3.93 -11.23 -3.32
CA PHE A 88 3.85 -12.50 -4.04
C PHE A 88 5.04 -12.71 -4.98
N GLN A 89 5.63 -11.64 -5.49
CA GLN A 89 6.77 -11.65 -6.41
C GLN A 89 8.05 -11.18 -5.71
N GLU A 90 9.15 -11.85 -5.99
CA GLU A 90 10.48 -11.36 -5.60
C GLU A 90 10.87 -10.14 -6.45
N SER A 91 10.50 -8.96 -5.99
CA SER A 91 10.66 -7.70 -6.72
C SER A 91 11.68 -6.75 -6.10
N VAL A 92 12.04 -6.98 -4.85
CA VAL A 92 12.98 -6.13 -4.10
C VAL A 92 14.40 -6.36 -4.58
N MET A 93 15.09 -5.27 -4.90
CA MET A 93 16.49 -5.33 -5.35
C MET A 93 17.45 -5.35 -4.15
N PRO A 94 18.64 -5.99 -4.27
CA PRO A 94 19.65 -5.96 -3.19
C PRO A 94 20.04 -4.54 -2.75
N ALA A 95 20.02 -3.57 -3.66
CA ALA A 95 20.27 -2.16 -3.35
C ALA A 95 19.28 -1.60 -2.32
N THR A 96 18.00 -2.01 -2.39
CA THR A 96 16.98 -1.58 -1.44
C THR A 96 17.32 -2.00 0.00
N LEU A 97 17.91 -3.20 0.19
CA LEU A 97 18.35 -3.65 1.52
C LEU A 97 19.49 -2.79 2.07
N ILE A 98 20.45 -2.42 1.20
CA ILE A 98 21.55 -1.51 1.54
C ILE A 98 20.99 -0.14 1.94
N ASP A 99 20.01 0.36 1.19
CA ASP A 99 19.38 1.65 1.47
C ASP A 99 18.66 1.66 2.83
N PHE A 100 17.93 0.60 3.20
CA PHE A 100 17.34 0.46 4.53
C PHE A 100 18.42 0.40 5.63
N ALA A 101 19.49 -0.36 5.41
CA ALA A 101 20.59 -0.46 6.38
C ALA A 101 21.28 0.90 6.62
N ALA A 102 21.40 1.74 5.58
CA ALA A 102 21.93 3.10 5.71
C ALA A 102 21.05 4.02 6.58
N LEU A 103 19.77 3.69 6.75
CA LEU A 103 18.86 4.38 7.68
C LEU A 103 18.88 3.79 9.10
N GLY A 104 19.69 2.74 9.36
CA GLY A 104 19.66 1.99 10.62
C GLY A 104 18.47 1.03 10.72
N TRP A 105 17.84 0.66 9.61
CA TRP A 105 16.72 -0.27 9.56
C TRP A 105 17.16 -1.61 8.96
N ARG A 106 16.58 -2.69 9.43
CA ARG A 106 16.72 -4.01 8.81
C ARG A 106 15.53 -4.28 7.92
N ALA A 107 15.75 -4.59 6.64
CA ALA A 107 14.69 -5.03 5.74
C ALA A 107 14.68 -6.55 5.60
N GLU A 108 13.50 -7.16 5.69
CA GLU A 108 13.24 -8.59 5.49
C GLU A 108 12.31 -8.73 4.28
N ILE A 109 12.79 -9.45 3.25
CA ILE A 109 12.00 -9.77 2.07
C ILE A 109 11.22 -11.04 2.35
N ILE A 110 9.90 -11.00 2.14
CA ILE A 110 9.00 -12.13 2.37
C ILE A 110 8.24 -12.39 1.08
N VAL A 111 8.67 -13.40 0.32
CA VAL A 111 7.99 -13.83 -0.90
C VAL A 111 6.94 -14.85 -0.51
N ALA A 112 5.68 -14.42 -0.46
CA ALA A 112 4.57 -15.24 -0.01
C ALA A 112 3.22 -14.72 -0.52
N ASP A 113 2.24 -15.61 -0.58
CA ASP A 113 0.84 -15.20 -0.65
C ASP A 113 0.44 -14.51 0.67
N VAL A 114 -0.15 -13.33 0.56
CA VAL A 114 -0.52 -12.50 1.73
C VAL A 114 -1.50 -13.21 2.67
N PHE A 115 -2.44 -14.00 2.11
CA PHE A 115 -3.41 -14.75 2.92
C PHE A 115 -2.74 -15.83 3.76
N ASP A 116 -1.76 -16.52 3.20
CA ASP A 116 -1.04 -17.57 3.92
C ASP A 116 -0.05 -16.96 4.91
N TRP A 117 0.66 -15.91 4.53
CA TRP A 117 1.58 -15.25 5.43
C TRP A 117 0.88 -14.67 6.68
N LEU A 118 -0.26 -14.02 6.51
CA LEU A 118 -1.03 -13.46 7.63
C LEU A 118 -1.45 -14.53 8.65
N LYS A 119 -1.71 -15.77 8.22
CA LYS A 119 -2.05 -16.88 9.14
C LYS A 119 -0.90 -17.23 10.08
N THR A 120 0.34 -17.03 9.65
CA THR A 120 1.57 -17.34 10.44
C THR A 120 2.00 -16.20 11.36
N LEU A 121 1.44 -15.01 11.17
CA LEU A 121 1.90 -13.80 11.85
C LEU A 121 1.45 -13.77 13.33
N ALA A 122 2.30 -13.20 14.18
CA ALA A 122 1.94 -12.95 15.57
C ALA A 122 0.82 -11.88 15.69
N VAL A 123 0.17 -11.81 16.83
CA VAL A 123 -0.83 -10.77 17.12
C VAL A 123 -0.14 -9.50 17.59
N GLY A 124 -0.70 -8.34 17.24
CA GLY A 124 -0.19 -7.04 17.69
C GLY A 124 0.73 -6.33 16.70
N GLU A 125 0.69 -6.75 15.44
CA GLU A 125 1.52 -6.20 14.36
C GLU A 125 1.04 -4.83 13.87
N ILE A 126 1.96 -4.06 13.30
CA ILE A 126 1.65 -2.86 12.51
C ILE A 126 1.77 -3.23 11.05
N LEU A 127 0.63 -3.22 10.37
CA LEU A 127 0.52 -3.56 8.97
C LEU A 127 0.15 -2.32 8.16
N ILE A 128 0.80 -2.16 7.02
CA ILE A 128 0.47 -1.10 6.08
C ILE A 128 0.25 -1.66 4.68
N ALA A 129 -0.52 -0.96 3.87
CA ALA A 129 -0.69 -1.24 2.45
C ALA A 129 -0.75 0.07 1.66
N ASN A 130 -0.15 0.09 0.49
CA ASN A 130 -0.23 1.22 -0.43
C ASN A 130 -0.49 0.72 -1.83
N LEU A 131 -1.64 1.11 -2.41
CA LEU A 131 -2.06 0.72 -3.75
C LEU A 131 -2.08 -0.82 -3.92
N PHE A 132 -2.67 -1.53 -2.97
CA PHE A 132 -2.68 -2.98 -2.92
C PHE A 132 -4.09 -3.58 -2.81
N LEU A 133 -4.95 -3.02 -1.94
CA LEU A 133 -6.26 -3.62 -1.65
C LEU A 133 -7.21 -3.61 -2.85
N HIS A 134 -7.02 -2.66 -3.78
CA HIS A 134 -7.87 -2.52 -4.95
C HIS A 134 -7.74 -3.67 -5.96
N HIS A 135 -6.72 -4.51 -5.86
CA HIS A 135 -6.56 -5.70 -6.69
C HIS A 135 -7.54 -6.84 -6.34
N PHE A 136 -8.15 -6.80 -5.14
CA PHE A 136 -9.00 -7.89 -4.65
C PHE A 136 -10.48 -7.62 -4.91
N GLU A 137 -11.20 -8.65 -5.35
CA GLU A 137 -12.66 -8.64 -5.40
C GLU A 137 -13.26 -8.60 -3.99
N ASP A 138 -14.51 -8.17 -3.86
CA ASP A 138 -15.13 -7.89 -2.55
C ASP A 138 -15.07 -9.08 -1.57
N ALA A 139 -15.24 -10.32 -2.05
CA ALA A 139 -15.17 -11.51 -1.21
C ALA A 139 -13.74 -11.79 -0.71
N GLN A 140 -12.75 -11.67 -1.59
CA GLN A 140 -11.33 -11.82 -1.23
C GLN A 140 -10.87 -10.69 -0.31
N LEU A 141 -11.31 -9.45 -0.59
CA LEU A 141 -11.02 -8.29 0.23
C LEU A 141 -11.58 -8.44 1.65
N ALA A 142 -12.81 -8.89 1.80
CA ALA A 142 -13.41 -9.16 3.11
C ALA A 142 -12.60 -10.20 3.91
N GLU A 143 -12.17 -11.28 3.26
CA GLU A 143 -11.33 -12.30 3.90
C GLU A 143 -9.95 -11.73 4.27
N LEU A 144 -9.33 -10.94 3.40
CA LEU A 144 -8.05 -10.29 3.67
C LEU A 144 -8.17 -9.36 4.90
N LEU A 145 -9.18 -8.50 4.95
CA LEU A 145 -9.42 -7.60 6.07
C LEU A 145 -9.69 -8.37 7.37
N ARG A 146 -10.39 -9.51 7.29
CA ARG A 146 -10.61 -10.41 8.43
C ARG A 146 -9.29 -10.98 8.96
N LEU A 147 -8.39 -11.45 8.11
CA LEU A 147 -7.07 -11.94 8.51
C LEU A 147 -6.21 -10.82 9.11
N ILE A 148 -6.21 -9.64 8.48
CA ILE A 148 -5.50 -8.47 8.98
C ILE A 148 -6.00 -8.10 10.39
N SER A 149 -7.31 -8.05 10.62
CA SER A 149 -7.89 -7.68 11.92
C SER A 149 -7.51 -8.64 13.06
N GLN A 150 -7.26 -9.91 12.74
CA GLN A 150 -6.83 -10.90 13.72
C GLN A 150 -5.37 -10.71 14.15
N ARG A 151 -4.54 -10.07 13.33
CA ARG A 151 -3.08 -9.95 13.54
C ARG A 151 -2.64 -8.54 13.89
N ALA A 152 -3.28 -7.54 13.29
CA ALA A 152 -2.90 -6.16 13.48
C ALA A 152 -3.35 -5.60 14.84
N LYS A 153 -2.54 -4.71 15.41
CA LYS A 153 -2.99 -3.69 16.37
C LYS A 153 -3.27 -2.37 15.66
N VAL A 154 -2.59 -2.14 14.54
CA VAL A 154 -2.79 -1.00 13.65
C VAL A 154 -2.71 -1.49 12.21
N PHE A 155 -3.69 -1.11 11.39
CA PHE A 155 -3.64 -1.27 9.96
C PHE A 155 -3.92 0.07 9.27
N ILE A 156 -3.07 0.43 8.30
CA ILE A 156 -3.23 1.66 7.52
C ILE A 156 -3.13 1.31 6.04
N ALA A 157 -4.14 1.69 5.26
CA ALA A 157 -4.12 1.54 3.82
C ALA A 157 -4.29 2.90 3.12
N ILE A 158 -3.52 3.10 2.06
CA ILE A 158 -3.67 4.23 1.14
C ILE A 158 -3.92 3.67 -0.25
N GLU A 159 -5.12 3.91 -0.76
CA GLU A 159 -5.63 3.31 -1.99
C GLU A 159 -6.02 4.38 -3.03
N PRO A 160 -6.26 4.02 -4.30
CA PRO A 160 -6.76 4.98 -5.27
C PRO A 160 -8.15 5.50 -4.86
N GLN A 161 -8.32 6.82 -4.93
CA GLN A 161 -9.64 7.43 -4.74
C GLN A 161 -10.50 7.19 -5.97
N ARG A 162 -11.59 6.43 -5.83
CA ARG A 162 -12.57 6.20 -6.90
C ARG A 162 -13.49 7.41 -7.06
N ALA A 163 -13.15 8.28 -8.00
CA ALA A 163 -13.94 9.48 -8.31
C ALA A 163 -13.75 9.89 -9.79
N PRO A 164 -14.65 10.70 -10.34
CA PRO A 164 -14.56 11.15 -11.75
C PRO A 164 -13.27 11.90 -12.06
N TRP A 165 -12.82 12.77 -11.15
CA TRP A 165 -11.63 13.59 -11.38
C TRP A 165 -10.32 12.78 -11.40
N PRO A 166 -10.00 11.90 -10.44
CA PRO A 166 -8.87 10.98 -10.55
C PRO A 166 -8.90 10.13 -11.83
N LEU A 167 -10.09 9.65 -12.23
CA LEU A 167 -10.24 8.89 -13.48
C LEU A 167 -9.95 9.76 -14.72
N PHE A 168 -10.37 11.01 -14.73
CA PHE A 168 -10.02 11.93 -15.81
C PHE A 168 -8.49 12.14 -15.84
N CYS A 169 -7.87 12.44 -14.71
CA CYS A 169 -6.42 12.65 -14.62
C CYS A 169 -5.61 11.41 -15.03
N SER A 170 -6.05 10.19 -14.66
CA SER A 170 -5.35 8.96 -15.07
C SER A 170 -5.29 8.79 -16.59
N ARG A 171 -6.34 9.25 -17.29
CA ARG A 171 -6.37 9.23 -18.76
C ARG A 171 -5.47 10.29 -19.42
N GLN A 172 -5.03 11.30 -18.66
CA GLN A 172 -4.16 12.38 -19.16
C GLN A 172 -2.66 12.10 -18.92
N LEU A 173 -2.29 10.94 -18.38
CA LEU A 173 -0.89 10.59 -18.10
C LEU A 173 0.00 10.55 -19.35
N TRP A 174 -0.58 10.51 -20.55
CA TRP A 174 0.15 10.67 -21.80
C TRP A 174 0.86 12.03 -21.89
N ALA A 175 0.27 13.09 -21.33
CA ALA A 175 0.85 14.44 -21.36
C ALA A 175 2.17 14.56 -20.59
N ILE A 176 2.44 13.62 -19.69
CA ILE A 176 3.69 13.54 -18.93
C ILE A 176 4.58 12.38 -19.42
N GLY A 177 4.27 11.81 -20.58
CA GLY A 177 5.07 10.80 -21.24
C GLY A 177 4.97 9.39 -20.66
N CYS A 178 3.90 9.06 -19.93
CA CYS A 178 3.65 7.70 -19.48
C CYS A 178 3.27 6.79 -20.66
N ASN A 179 3.75 5.55 -20.63
CA ASN A 179 3.45 4.56 -21.66
C ASN A 179 1.97 4.09 -21.62
N ASP A 180 1.57 3.29 -22.59
CA ASP A 180 0.21 2.76 -22.72
C ASP A 180 -0.21 1.84 -21.57
N VAL A 181 0.72 1.01 -21.07
CA VAL A 181 0.50 0.13 -19.91
C VAL A 181 0.14 0.98 -18.68
N THR A 182 1.00 1.94 -18.32
CA THR A 182 0.75 2.84 -17.17
C THR A 182 -0.58 3.58 -17.28
N ARG A 183 -0.93 4.07 -18.48
CA ARG A 183 -2.19 4.81 -18.69
C ARG A 183 -3.42 3.92 -18.54
N HIS A 184 -3.35 2.70 -19.05
CA HIS A 184 -4.40 1.71 -18.90
C HIS A 184 -4.58 1.35 -17.43
N ASP A 185 -3.49 0.93 -16.77
CA ASP A 185 -3.52 0.40 -15.41
C ASP A 185 -3.92 1.48 -14.40
N ALA A 186 -3.45 2.72 -14.55
CA ALA A 186 -3.89 3.82 -13.70
C ALA A 186 -5.42 4.08 -13.78
N ALA A 187 -6.03 3.90 -14.94
CA ALA A 187 -7.49 4.03 -15.07
C ALA A 187 -8.22 2.81 -14.49
N VAL A 188 -7.65 1.62 -14.58
CA VAL A 188 -8.17 0.39 -13.95
C VAL A 188 -8.10 0.53 -12.43
N SER A 189 -6.94 0.89 -11.87
CA SER A 189 -6.74 1.09 -10.43
C SER A 189 -7.71 2.12 -9.85
N VAL A 190 -7.96 3.26 -10.53
CA VAL A 190 -8.95 4.25 -10.07
C VAL A 190 -10.37 3.67 -10.06
N ARG A 191 -10.74 2.82 -11.02
CA ARG A 191 -12.07 2.17 -11.03
C ARG A 191 -12.21 1.10 -9.95
N ALA A 192 -11.13 0.40 -9.63
CA ALA A 192 -11.05 -0.60 -8.57
C ALA A 192 -10.86 0.03 -7.19
N GLY A 193 -10.45 1.29 -7.12
CA GLY A 193 -10.21 2.04 -5.90
C GLY A 193 -11.45 2.22 -5.02
N PHE A 194 -11.32 2.98 -3.95
CA PHE A 194 -12.33 3.09 -2.91
C PHE A 194 -12.95 4.48 -2.82
N SER A 195 -14.14 4.54 -2.23
CA SER A 195 -14.89 5.77 -1.96
C SER A 195 -15.76 5.59 -0.71
N SER A 196 -16.17 6.69 -0.10
CA SER A 196 -17.02 6.68 1.09
C SER A 196 -16.41 5.85 2.24
N GLN A 197 -17.10 4.85 2.75
CA GLN A 197 -16.68 3.99 3.86
C GLN A 197 -16.74 2.50 3.50
N GLU A 198 -16.29 2.15 2.30
CA GLU A 198 -16.37 0.79 1.78
C GLU A 198 -15.44 -0.18 2.53
N LEU A 199 -14.24 0.25 2.91
CA LEU A 199 -13.31 -0.56 3.70
C LEU A 199 -13.81 -0.71 5.14
N SER A 200 -14.33 0.38 5.73
CA SER A 200 -14.94 0.33 7.06
C SER A 200 -16.13 -0.62 7.10
N ALA A 201 -16.97 -0.63 6.08
CA ALA A 201 -18.13 -1.51 5.99
C ALA A 201 -17.74 -3.01 5.92
N LEU A 202 -16.59 -3.33 5.34
CA LEU A 202 -16.06 -4.68 5.27
C LEU A 202 -15.22 -5.09 6.49
N TRP A 203 -14.84 -4.12 7.36
CA TRP A 203 -14.00 -4.40 8.52
C TRP A 203 -14.79 -5.16 9.60
N PRO A 204 -14.27 -6.32 10.09
CA PRO A 204 -14.98 -7.11 11.07
C PRO A 204 -14.89 -6.52 12.48
N GLU A 205 -15.82 -6.92 13.37
CA GLU A 205 -15.80 -6.60 14.81
C GLU A 205 -15.53 -5.12 15.12
N GLN A 206 -16.20 -4.22 14.41
CA GLN A 206 -15.93 -2.78 14.42
C GLN A 206 -15.97 -2.16 15.84
N GLN A 207 -16.71 -2.75 16.78
CA GLN A 207 -16.79 -2.31 18.18
C GLN A 207 -15.45 -2.36 18.91
N HIS A 208 -14.50 -3.17 18.45
CA HIS A 208 -13.16 -3.28 19.01
C HIS A 208 -12.12 -2.39 18.32
N TRP A 209 -12.57 -1.57 17.36
CA TRP A 209 -11.68 -0.80 16.50
C TRP A 209 -12.11 0.67 16.41
N ARG A 210 -11.13 1.55 16.42
CA ARG A 210 -11.30 2.92 15.98
C ARG A 210 -11.00 2.96 14.49
N LEU A 211 -12.05 3.13 13.69
CA LEU A 211 -11.93 3.23 12.23
C LEU A 211 -11.91 4.69 11.79
N THR A 212 -11.05 5.00 10.83
CA THR A 212 -11.04 6.28 10.12
C THR A 212 -10.91 5.98 8.64
N GLU A 213 -11.90 6.41 7.86
CA GLU A 213 -11.87 6.26 6.41
C GLU A 213 -12.28 7.57 5.77
N ARG A 214 -11.43 8.06 4.86
CA ARG A 214 -11.67 9.35 4.22
C ARG A 214 -10.84 9.53 2.95
N ARG A 215 -11.27 10.45 2.13
CA ARG A 215 -10.45 10.98 1.05
C ARG A 215 -9.19 11.66 1.62
N ALA A 216 -8.04 11.45 0.97
CA ALA A 216 -6.76 12.05 1.32
C ALA A 216 -6.16 12.73 0.08
N GLY A 217 -6.37 14.03 -0.04
CA GLY A 217 -6.01 14.78 -1.24
C GLY A 217 -6.95 14.47 -2.41
N ILE A 218 -6.41 14.54 -3.63
CA ILE A 218 -7.20 14.38 -4.87
C ILE A 218 -7.28 12.91 -5.28
N PHE A 219 -6.17 12.17 -5.15
CA PHE A 219 -5.99 10.87 -5.78
C PHE A 219 -6.06 9.69 -4.81
N SER A 220 -5.97 9.94 -3.51
CA SER A 220 -5.82 8.89 -2.51
C SER A 220 -7.02 8.79 -1.58
N HIS A 221 -7.32 7.56 -1.18
CA HIS A 221 -8.29 7.16 -0.18
C HIS A 221 -7.56 6.55 1.00
N LEU A 222 -7.74 7.09 2.18
CA LEU A 222 -7.05 6.65 3.40
C LEU A 222 -8.01 5.85 4.28
N PHE A 223 -7.56 4.68 4.70
CA PHE A 223 -8.21 3.86 5.71
C PHE A 223 -7.25 3.58 6.87
N ILE A 224 -7.73 3.71 8.10
CA ILE A 224 -7.01 3.42 9.34
C ILE A 224 -7.91 2.58 10.23
N ALA A 225 -7.41 1.45 10.67
CA ALA A 225 -7.99 0.65 11.74
C ALA A 225 -7.00 0.56 12.91
N GLN A 226 -7.42 1.02 14.07
CA GLN A 226 -6.63 1.00 15.31
C GLN A 226 -7.40 0.23 16.37
N LYS A 227 -6.79 -0.84 16.92
CA LYS A 227 -7.42 -1.65 17.95
C LYS A 227 -7.62 -0.81 19.23
N ILE A 228 -8.81 -0.86 19.80
CA ILE A 228 -9.12 -0.21 21.09
C ILE A 228 -8.55 -1.13 22.18
N SER A 229 -7.70 -0.58 23.03
CA SER A 229 -7.11 -1.29 24.18
C SER A 229 -8.15 -1.52 25.25
#